data_dcc026a07d7a3e19b606d988432eb49e
#
_entry.id   dcc026a07d7a3e19b606d988432eb49e
#
_cell.length_a   1.000
_cell.length_b   1.000
_cell.length_c   1.000
_cell.angle_alpha   90.00
_cell.angle_beta   90.00
_cell.angle_gamma   90.00
#
_symmetry.space_group_name_H-M   'P 1'
#
loop_
_entity.id
_entity.type
_entity.pdbx_description
1 polymer ?
#
loop_
_entity_poly.entity_id
_entity_poly.type
_entity_poly.pdbx_seq_one_letter_code
_entity_poly.pdbx_strand_id
1 'polypeptide(L)'
;MSDSGASLYDEVFEGLKCSRELEIYYNDSTYGVVTYRTLWQLWKDEDLLAECNDFLPLLENPLINGRSLKDILEQSECGLLLM
;
A
#
# COMPACT_ATOMS: atom_id res chain seq x y z
N MET A 1 -24.04 1.08 -10.43
CA MET A 1 -23.51 1.01 -10.12
C MET A 1 -22.74 1.23 -9.67
N SER A 2 -22.81 1.20 -9.85
CA SER A 2 -22.15 1.11 -9.53
C SER A 2 -21.34 1.16 -9.01
N ASP A 3 -21.23 0.90 -9.03
CA ASP A 3 -20.46 0.94 -8.44
C ASP A 3 -19.60 1.17 -8.22
N SER A 4 -20.25 0.76 -8.49
CA SER A 4 -19.15 0.80 -8.33
C SER A 4 -18.05 1.79 -8.38
N GLY A 5 -17.54 2.32 -8.15
CA GLY A 5 -16.49 3.27 -8.19
C GLY A 5 -15.37 3.10 -7.20
N ALA A 6 -15.39 2.06 -6.43
CA ALA A 6 -14.31 1.81 -5.47
C ALA A 6 -13.08 1.30 -6.20
N SER A 7 -11.93 2.00 -6.05
CA SER A 7 -10.67 1.56 -6.62
C SER A 7 -9.92 0.66 -5.63
N LEU A 8 -8.85 0.03 -6.09
CA LEU A 8 -8.00 -0.74 -5.18
C LEU A 8 -7.46 0.16 -4.06
N TYR A 9 -7.20 1.43 -4.38
CA TYR A 9 -6.73 2.37 -3.37
C TYR A 9 -7.74 2.54 -2.24
N ASP A 10 -9.02 2.68 -2.59
CA ASP A 10 -10.08 2.85 -1.57
C ASP A 10 -10.15 1.62 -0.66
N GLU A 11 -10.06 0.45 -1.25
CA GLU A 11 -10.08 -0.80 -0.50
C GLU A 11 -8.90 -0.91 0.46
N VAL A 12 -7.71 -0.56 -0.03
CA VAL A 12 -6.50 -0.55 0.78
C VAL A 12 -6.59 0.48 1.90
N PHE A 13 -7.04 1.68 1.57
CA PHE A 13 -7.17 2.76 2.55
C PHE A 13 -8.06 2.31 3.72
N GLU A 14 -9.23 1.74 3.42
CA GLU A 14 -10.13 1.27 4.46
C GLU A 14 -9.52 0.13 5.28
N GLY A 15 -8.81 -0.78 4.63
CA GLY A 15 -8.13 -1.86 5.32
C GLY A 15 -7.07 -1.35 6.28
N LEU A 16 -6.25 -0.41 5.85
CA LEU A 16 -5.20 0.15 6.70
C LEU A 16 -5.78 0.94 7.87
N LYS A 17 -6.92 1.62 7.66
CA LYS A 17 -7.62 2.28 8.76
C LYS A 17 -8.04 1.29 9.84
N CYS A 18 -8.28 0.04 9.47
CA CYS A 18 -8.64 -1.02 10.39
C CYS A 18 -7.42 -1.79 10.90
N SER A 19 -6.23 -1.25 10.70
CA SER A 19 -4.95 -1.85 11.11
C SER A 19 -4.66 -3.19 10.45
N ARG A 20 -5.19 -3.38 9.24
CA ARG A 20 -4.88 -4.58 8.45
C ARG A 20 -3.55 -4.37 7.74
N GLU A 21 -2.88 -5.46 7.45
CA GLU A 21 -1.63 -5.41 6.71
C GLU A 21 -1.88 -5.69 5.23
N LEU A 22 -0.97 -5.23 4.39
CA LEU A 22 -1.14 -5.25 2.95
C LEU A 22 0.08 -5.86 2.28
N GLU A 23 -0.18 -6.69 1.27
CA GLU A 23 0.87 -7.21 0.41
C GLU A 23 0.51 -6.87 -1.03
N ILE A 24 1.46 -6.30 -1.77
CA ILE A 24 1.25 -5.85 -3.14
C ILE A 24 2.30 -6.51 -4.03
N TYR A 25 1.84 -7.05 -5.15
CA TYR A 25 2.71 -7.67 -6.14
C TYR A 25 2.79 -6.75 -7.35
N TYR A 26 3.95 -6.15 -7.56
CA TYR A 26 4.14 -5.16 -8.60
C TYR A 26 5.55 -5.26 -9.16
N ASN A 27 5.66 -5.32 -10.50
CA ASN A 27 6.94 -5.27 -11.21
C ASN A 27 7.94 -6.32 -10.70
N ASP A 28 7.44 -7.56 -10.55
CA ASP A 28 8.21 -8.73 -10.10
C ASP A 28 8.73 -8.64 -8.67
N SER A 29 8.21 -7.71 -7.89
CA SER A 29 8.59 -7.57 -6.48
C SER A 29 7.35 -7.64 -5.59
N THR A 30 7.57 -8.00 -4.35
CA THR A 30 6.52 -8.00 -3.34
C THR A 30 6.75 -6.81 -2.40
N TYR A 31 5.76 -5.94 -2.31
CA TYR A 31 5.80 -4.80 -1.39
C TYR A 31 4.84 -5.08 -0.24
N GLY A 32 5.26 -4.75 0.98
CA GLY A 32 4.42 -4.97 2.14
C GLY A 32 4.24 -3.69 2.94
N VAL A 33 3.00 -3.40 3.34
CA VAL A 33 2.70 -2.33 4.27
C VAL A 33 2.26 -3.00 5.56
N VAL A 34 3.06 -2.84 6.60
CA VAL A 34 2.81 -3.50 7.88
C VAL A 34 2.82 -2.48 9.00
N THR A 35 2.16 -2.82 10.10
CA THR A 35 2.18 -1.98 11.30
C THR A 35 2.84 -2.74 12.43
N TYR A 36 3.68 -2.02 13.18
CA TYR A 36 4.37 -2.57 14.34
C TYR A 36 4.33 -1.53 15.44
N ARG A 37 3.60 -1.83 16.51
CA ARG A 37 3.33 -0.88 17.60
C ARG A 37 2.62 0.35 17.04
N THR A 38 3.25 1.52 17.08
CA THR A 38 2.66 2.76 16.56
C THR A 38 3.24 3.18 15.23
N LEU A 39 4.06 2.33 14.62
CA LEU A 39 4.75 2.65 13.39
C LEU A 39 4.17 1.87 12.23
N TRP A 40 4.19 2.48 11.04
CA TRP A 40 3.86 1.86 9.78
C TRP A 40 5.11 1.76 8.94
N GLN A 41 5.29 0.63 8.27
CA GLN A 41 6.49 0.36 7.47
C GLN A 41 6.10 -0.10 6.08
N LEU A 42 6.87 0.37 5.10
CA LEU A 42 6.76 -0.10 3.72
C LEU A 42 8.03 -0.88 3.39
N TRP A 43 7.85 -2.13 3.00
CA TRP A 43 8.95 -3.02 2.63
C TRP A 43 8.86 -3.38 1.15
N LYS A 44 10.04 -3.60 0.53
CA LYS A 44 10.14 -4.20 -0.79
C LYS A 44 10.96 -5.46 -0.61
N ASP A 45 10.32 -6.62 -0.79
CA ASP A 45 10.91 -7.91 -0.52
C ASP A 45 11.47 -7.92 0.93
N GLU A 46 12.77 -7.87 1.11
CA GLU A 46 13.39 -7.85 2.44
C GLU A 46 13.94 -6.49 2.83
N ASP A 47 13.73 -5.47 2.00
CA ASP A 47 14.29 -4.14 2.24
C ASP A 47 13.24 -3.18 2.78
N LEU A 48 13.57 -2.50 3.87
CA LEU A 48 12.70 -1.46 4.42
C LEU A 48 12.87 -0.19 3.61
N LEU A 49 11.79 0.26 2.96
CA LEU A 49 11.82 1.46 2.14
C LEU A 49 11.49 2.71 2.92
N ALA A 50 10.55 2.62 3.86
CA ALA A 50 10.10 3.79 4.61
C ALA A 50 9.43 3.37 5.90
N GLU A 51 9.46 4.26 6.88
CA GLU A 51 8.80 4.05 8.17
C GLU A 51 8.21 5.37 8.63
N CYS A 52 6.96 5.36 9.04
CA CYS A 52 6.22 6.57 9.45
C CYS A 52 5.28 6.26 10.59
N ASN A 53 4.84 7.30 11.29
CA ASN A 53 3.84 7.16 12.35
C ASN A 53 2.43 6.97 11.79
N ASP A 54 2.24 7.16 10.49
CA ASP A 54 0.96 7.03 9.83
C ASP A 54 1.17 6.33 8.50
N PHE A 55 0.15 5.63 8.01
CA PHE A 55 0.25 4.93 6.73
C PHE A 55 0.10 5.88 5.53
N LEU A 56 -0.52 7.05 5.68
CA LEU A 56 -0.75 7.96 4.57
C LEU A 56 0.52 8.34 3.82
N PRO A 57 1.62 8.75 4.49
CA PRO A 57 2.85 9.05 3.76
C PRO A 57 3.39 7.86 2.97
N LEU A 58 3.16 6.64 3.46
CA LEU A 58 3.61 5.44 2.75
C LEU A 58 2.83 5.24 1.46
N LEU A 59 1.57 5.69 1.41
CA LEU A 59 0.74 5.60 0.23
C LEU A 59 0.99 6.73 -0.77
N GLU A 60 1.23 7.93 -0.27
CA GLU A 60 1.25 9.13 -1.09
C GLU A 60 2.62 9.55 -1.61
N ASN A 61 3.69 9.18 -0.90
CA ASN A 61 5.03 9.54 -1.34
C ASN A 61 5.51 8.64 -2.47
N PRO A 62 6.32 9.18 -3.41
CA PRO A 62 6.79 8.39 -4.56
C PRO A 62 7.95 7.49 -4.17
N LEU A 63 7.65 6.41 -3.44
CA LEU A 63 8.65 5.51 -2.87
C LEU A 63 8.98 4.32 -3.76
N ILE A 64 8.20 4.07 -4.81
CA ILE A 64 8.36 2.91 -5.68
C ILE A 64 8.72 3.39 -7.08
N ASN A 65 10.02 3.45 -7.37
CA ASN A 65 10.53 3.87 -8.69
C ASN A 65 9.93 5.21 -9.15
N GLY A 66 9.81 6.16 -8.21
CA GLY A 66 9.27 7.48 -8.52
C GLY A 66 7.74 7.53 -8.56
N ARG A 67 7.07 6.44 -8.23
CA ARG A 67 5.60 6.39 -8.17
C ARG A 67 5.14 6.13 -6.75
N SER A 68 3.98 6.66 -6.40
CA SER A 68 3.37 6.38 -5.11
C SER A 68 2.56 5.09 -5.17
N LEU A 69 2.38 4.44 -4.03
CA LEU A 69 1.48 3.30 -3.93
C LEU A 69 0.06 3.70 -4.34
N LYS A 70 -0.36 4.90 -3.96
CA LYS A 70 -1.67 5.42 -4.35
C LYS A 70 -1.85 5.39 -5.87
N ASP A 71 -0.85 5.88 -6.59
CA ASP A 71 -0.90 5.91 -8.06
C ASP A 71 -0.99 4.50 -8.64
N ILE A 72 -0.16 3.59 -8.15
CA ILE A 72 -0.15 2.20 -8.62
C ILE A 72 -1.49 1.53 -8.35
N LEU A 73 -2.06 1.75 -7.17
CA LEU A 73 -3.34 1.15 -6.79
C LEU A 73 -4.49 1.76 -7.58
N GLU A 74 -4.47 3.07 -7.82
CA GLU A 74 -5.53 3.71 -8.60
C GLU A 74 -5.52 3.26 -10.05
N GLN A 75 -4.36 2.94 -10.59
CA GLN A 75 -4.23 2.43 -11.95
C GLN A 75 -4.48 0.93 -12.04
N SER A 76 -4.66 0.26 -10.91
CA SER A 76 -4.86 -1.19 -10.85
C SER A 76 -3.74 -1.97 -11.54
N GLU A 77 -2.50 -1.52 -11.37
CA GLU A 77 -1.34 -2.12 -12.04
C GLU A 77 -0.67 -3.21 -11.21
N CYS A 78 -1.29 -3.64 -10.14
CA CYS A 78 -0.67 -4.59 -9.22
C CYS A 78 -1.64 -5.65 -8.75
N GLY A 79 -1.07 -6.74 -8.21
CA GLY A 79 -1.82 -7.71 -7.43
C GLY A 79 -1.89 -7.25 -5.98
N LEU A 80 -2.86 -7.74 -5.23
CA LEU A 80 -3.15 -7.24 -3.89
C LEU A 80 -3.64 -8.36 -2.98
N LEU A 81 -3.12 -8.35 -1.75
CA LEU A 81 -3.63 -9.20 -0.68
C LEU A 81 -3.73 -8.38 0.61
N LEU A 82 -4.94 -8.26 1.15
CA LEU A 82 -5.17 -7.66 2.46
C LEU A 82 -5.25 -8.75 3.51
N MET A 83 -4.52 -8.58 4.59
CA MET A 83 -4.44 -9.60 5.65
C MET A 83 -5.17 -9.14 6.94
#